data_52d5c91980b58dbe8e8cbd2a6cb2d054
#
_entry.id   52d5c91980b58dbe8e8cbd2a6cb2d054
#
_cell.length_a   1.000
_cell.length_b   1.000
_cell.length_c   1.000
_cell.angle_alpha   90.00
_cell.angle_beta   90.00
_cell.angle_gamma   90.00
#
_symmetry.space_group_name_H-M   'P 1'
#
loop_
_entity.id
_entity.type
_entity.pdbx_description
1 polymer ?
#
loop_
_entity_poly.entity_id
_entity_poly.type
_entity_poly.pdbx_seq_one_letter_code
_entity_poly.pdbx_strand_id
1 'polypeptide(L)'
;MSRDVIFIVTAVATAACIAPQLLAKPQQPKGTAVVGKFTINNPGGSLNAEFRDRSKPIFEMAGPELKLRSSQLDLDARKARLEVSGKIVVKGTLTGPLKIVVKADDQTDTITCAGALYTQTDAKADAEILLHGDVRWVHLSPNVDGPAELNGNGGKIVLRSGTAGPLIELGSGSFTATPKPPKAAPGKKP
;
A
#
# COMPACT_ATOMS: atom_id res chain seq x y z
N MET A 1 -35.31 4.27 6.82
CA MET A 1 -34.61 5.53 6.53
C MET A 1 -33.22 5.20 6.02
N SER A 2 -33.10 5.16 4.69
CA SER A 2 -31.83 4.82 4.03
C SER A 2 -30.97 6.08 3.97
N ARG A 3 -29.81 6.08 4.61
CA ARG A 3 -28.82 7.15 4.48
C ARG A 3 -27.93 6.80 3.29
N ASP A 4 -28.16 7.45 2.18
CA ASP A 4 -27.31 7.38 1.02
C ASP A 4 -25.92 7.87 1.35
N VAL A 5 -24.96 6.95 1.28
CA VAL A 5 -23.53 7.27 1.44
C VAL A 5 -23.04 7.79 0.08
N ILE A 6 -22.93 9.08 -0.03
CA ILE A 6 -22.38 9.75 -1.21
C ILE A 6 -20.86 9.54 -1.21
N PHE A 7 -20.38 8.75 -2.19
CA PHE A 7 -18.96 8.69 -2.50
C PHE A 7 -18.57 9.95 -3.25
N ILE A 8 -17.78 10.81 -2.61
CA ILE A 8 -17.19 11.96 -3.30
C ILE A 8 -15.95 11.44 -4.04
N VAL A 9 -16.15 11.01 -5.27
CA VAL A 9 -15.07 10.94 -6.25
C VAL A 9 -14.92 12.39 -6.74
N THR A 10 -13.99 13.13 -6.17
CA THR A 10 -13.68 14.47 -6.66
C THR A 10 -12.86 14.33 -7.95
N ALA A 11 -13.56 13.98 -9.03
CA ALA A 11 -13.07 14.26 -10.38
C ALA A 11 -13.33 15.74 -10.62
N VAL A 12 -12.31 16.57 -10.54
CA VAL A 12 -12.39 17.97 -10.99
C VAL A 12 -12.50 17.93 -12.51
N ALA A 13 -13.73 17.85 -13.01
CA ALA A 13 -14.07 18.12 -14.39
C ALA A 13 -14.31 19.62 -14.51
N THR A 14 -13.32 20.37 -14.95
CA THR A 14 -13.53 21.73 -15.47
C THR A 14 -14.28 21.63 -16.78
N ALA A 15 -15.57 22.02 -16.77
CA ALA A 15 -16.34 22.27 -17.98
C ALA A 15 -15.77 23.51 -18.69
N ALA A 16 -15.18 23.34 -19.86
CA ALA A 16 -14.79 24.42 -20.74
C ALA A 16 -15.69 24.43 -21.97
N CYS A 17 -16.18 25.64 -22.29
CA CYS A 17 -17.05 25.97 -23.39
C CYS A 17 -16.56 25.53 -24.76
N ILE A 18 -17.51 25.18 -25.62
CA ILE A 18 -17.37 24.67 -26.97
C ILE A 18 -16.81 25.74 -27.89
N ALA A 19 -15.68 25.48 -28.53
CA ALA A 19 -15.22 26.05 -29.77
C ALA A 19 -14.58 24.94 -30.59
N PRO A 20 -14.67 24.93 -31.94
CA PRO A 20 -14.24 23.81 -32.78
C PRO A 20 -12.73 23.72 -32.80
N GLN A 21 -12.22 22.56 -32.46
CA GLN A 21 -10.84 22.42 -32.18
C GLN A 21 -10.16 21.21 -32.72
N LEU A 22 -9.08 21.40 -33.28
CA LEU A 22 -7.88 20.58 -33.43
C LEU A 22 -7.79 19.44 -32.38
N LEU A 23 -7.47 18.23 -32.86
CA LEU A 23 -7.16 17.00 -32.12
C LEU A 23 -6.19 17.25 -30.95
N ALA A 24 -6.69 17.70 -29.84
CA ALA A 24 -5.97 17.63 -28.56
C ALA A 24 -6.00 16.18 -28.11
N LYS A 25 -4.81 15.56 -27.93
CA LYS A 25 -4.68 14.29 -27.19
C LYS A 25 -5.50 14.41 -25.90
N PRO A 26 -6.32 13.39 -25.54
CA PRO A 26 -7.06 13.44 -24.30
C PRO A 26 -6.04 13.65 -23.17
N GLN A 27 -6.13 14.79 -22.49
CA GLN A 27 -5.37 15.03 -21.27
C GLN A 27 -5.90 14.05 -20.25
N GLN A 28 -5.09 13.03 -19.95
CA GLN A 28 -5.38 12.11 -18.88
C GLN A 28 -5.53 12.92 -17.57
N PRO A 29 -6.58 12.71 -16.80
CA PRO A 29 -6.72 13.37 -15.51
C PRO A 29 -5.49 13.06 -14.68
N LYS A 30 -4.88 14.07 -14.07
CA LYS A 30 -3.82 13.92 -13.07
C LYS A 30 -4.46 13.24 -11.87
N GLY A 31 -4.43 11.89 -11.85
CA GLY A 31 -5.31 11.11 -11.01
C GLY A 31 -4.76 10.90 -9.61
N THR A 32 -5.23 11.72 -8.67
CA THR A 32 -5.27 11.30 -7.27
C THR A 32 -6.71 10.88 -6.96
N ALA A 33 -6.90 9.65 -6.46
CA ALA A 33 -8.20 9.14 -6.04
C ALA A 33 -8.10 8.61 -4.60
N VAL A 34 -9.22 8.60 -3.89
CA VAL A 34 -9.30 7.96 -2.56
C VAL A 34 -10.22 6.76 -2.67
N VAL A 35 -9.69 5.58 -2.31
CA VAL A 35 -10.40 4.31 -2.34
C VAL A 35 -10.26 3.64 -0.97
N GLY A 36 -11.34 3.60 -0.22
CA GLY A 36 -11.30 3.16 1.17
C GLY A 36 -10.35 4.04 1.99
N LYS A 37 -9.36 3.42 2.64
CA LYS A 37 -8.32 4.12 3.42
C LYS A 37 -7.08 4.50 2.60
N PHE A 38 -7.06 4.17 1.32
CA PHE A 38 -5.90 4.42 0.46
C PHE A 38 -6.09 5.69 -0.37
N THR A 39 -5.10 6.56 -0.31
CA THR A 39 -4.90 7.61 -1.32
C THR A 39 -4.10 7.01 -2.45
N ILE A 40 -4.63 7.08 -3.66
CA ILE A 40 -4.06 6.51 -4.86
C ILE A 40 -3.49 7.62 -5.71
N ASN A 41 -2.24 7.47 -6.13
CA ASN A 41 -1.59 8.33 -7.12
C ASN A 41 -1.11 7.46 -8.27
N ASN A 42 -1.58 7.73 -9.49
CA ASN A 42 -1.27 6.96 -10.70
C ASN A 42 -1.00 7.89 -11.89
N PRO A 43 0.09 8.68 -11.86
CA PRO A 43 0.41 9.61 -12.93
C PRO A 43 0.71 8.85 -14.23
N GLY A 44 0.02 9.23 -15.30
CA GLY A 44 0.18 8.59 -16.62
C GLY A 44 -0.35 7.16 -16.74
N GLY A 45 -1.03 6.66 -15.69
CA GLY A 45 -1.65 5.35 -15.70
C GLY A 45 -3.15 5.37 -16.01
N SER A 46 -3.77 4.19 -16.05
CA SER A 46 -5.21 4.00 -16.22
C SER A 46 -5.90 3.74 -14.88
N LEU A 47 -7.14 4.20 -14.77
CA LEU A 47 -8.06 3.87 -13.69
C LEU A 47 -9.41 3.49 -14.31
N ASN A 48 -9.85 2.26 -14.07
CA ASN A 48 -11.17 1.77 -14.44
C ASN A 48 -11.95 1.46 -13.17
N ALA A 49 -13.25 1.78 -13.16
CA ALA A 49 -14.14 1.45 -12.06
C ALA A 49 -15.33 0.65 -12.59
N GLU A 50 -15.61 -0.47 -11.96
CA GLU A 50 -16.72 -1.35 -12.28
C GLU A 50 -17.73 -1.36 -11.13
N PHE A 51 -19.00 -1.05 -11.43
CA PHE A 51 -20.11 -0.92 -10.47
C PHE A 51 -21.20 -1.96 -10.73
N ARG A 52 -20.87 -3.19 -11.16
CA ARG A 52 -21.85 -4.26 -11.35
C ARG A 52 -22.63 -4.53 -10.06
N ASP A 53 -21.91 -4.58 -8.94
CA ASP A 53 -22.48 -4.56 -7.61
C ASP A 53 -22.15 -3.21 -6.95
N ARG A 54 -23.18 -2.37 -6.77
CA ARG A 54 -23.02 -1.05 -6.15
C ARG A 54 -22.52 -1.11 -4.71
N SER A 55 -22.70 -2.22 -4.03
CA SER A 55 -22.21 -2.44 -2.67
C SER A 55 -20.73 -2.83 -2.63
N LYS A 56 -20.19 -3.32 -3.77
CA LYS A 56 -18.82 -3.82 -3.91
C LYS A 56 -18.17 -3.37 -5.22
N PRO A 57 -17.97 -2.07 -5.41
CA PRO A 57 -17.27 -1.57 -6.59
C PRO A 57 -15.85 -2.12 -6.68
N ILE A 58 -15.40 -2.36 -7.92
CA ILE A 58 -14.07 -2.83 -8.23
C ILE A 58 -13.32 -1.72 -8.94
N PHE A 59 -12.12 -1.42 -8.49
CA PHE A 59 -11.22 -0.45 -9.10
C PHE A 59 -10.01 -1.18 -9.67
N GLU A 60 -9.77 -1.03 -10.96
CA GLU A 60 -8.60 -1.57 -11.65
C GLU A 60 -7.70 -0.42 -12.09
N MET A 61 -6.43 -0.53 -11.74
CA MET A 61 -5.43 0.49 -11.99
C MET A 61 -4.18 -0.14 -12.58
N ALA A 62 -3.59 0.54 -13.55
CA ALA A 62 -2.30 0.15 -14.10
C ALA A 62 -1.50 1.40 -14.44
N GLY A 63 -0.21 1.38 -14.15
CA GLY A 63 0.69 2.48 -14.46
C GLY A 63 2.12 2.23 -14.00
N PRO A 64 3.08 2.97 -14.56
CA PRO A 64 4.50 2.79 -14.21
C PRO A 64 4.80 3.23 -12.76
N GLU A 65 4.01 4.16 -12.22
CA GLU A 65 4.20 4.77 -10.90
C GLU A 65 2.93 4.73 -10.04
N LEU A 66 2.23 3.59 -10.05
CA LEU A 66 1.04 3.43 -9.22
C LEU A 66 1.44 3.36 -7.74
N LYS A 67 0.95 4.31 -6.95
CA LYS A 67 1.22 4.44 -5.51
C LYS A 67 -0.09 4.42 -4.74
N LEU A 68 -0.18 3.54 -3.75
CA LEU A 68 -1.27 3.49 -2.78
C LEU A 68 -0.69 3.84 -1.40
N ARG A 69 -1.26 4.82 -0.74
CA ARG A 69 -0.78 5.34 0.54
C ARG A 69 -1.86 5.29 1.60
N SER A 70 -1.51 4.84 2.79
CA SER A 70 -2.33 4.93 3.99
C SER A 70 -1.48 5.37 5.19
N SER A 71 -2.08 5.51 6.36
CA SER A 71 -1.34 5.85 7.57
C SER A 71 -0.30 4.80 7.97
N GLN A 72 -0.58 3.53 7.73
CA GLN A 72 0.27 2.40 8.14
C GLN A 72 1.10 1.81 7.01
N LEU A 73 0.73 2.10 5.73
CA LEU A 73 1.23 1.34 4.60
C LEU A 73 1.39 2.20 3.36
N ASP A 74 2.56 2.14 2.75
CA ASP A 74 2.82 2.65 1.41
C ASP A 74 3.09 1.48 0.47
N LEU A 75 2.39 1.47 -0.67
CA LEU A 75 2.52 0.44 -1.70
C LEU A 75 2.87 1.09 -3.03
N ASP A 76 3.94 0.64 -3.66
CA ASP A 76 4.26 0.96 -5.05
C ASP A 76 4.07 -0.32 -5.87
N ALA A 77 3.29 -0.23 -6.95
CA ALA A 77 2.92 -1.36 -7.79
C ALA A 77 2.86 -0.98 -9.27
N ARG A 78 2.73 -1.95 -10.15
CA ARG A 78 2.42 -1.70 -11.57
C ARG A 78 0.95 -1.85 -11.90
N LYS A 79 0.28 -2.76 -11.20
CA LYS A 79 -1.16 -2.97 -11.34
C LYS A 79 -1.78 -3.22 -9.98
N ALA A 80 -2.99 -2.75 -9.79
CA ALA A 80 -3.80 -3.04 -8.64
C ALA A 80 -5.26 -3.26 -9.06
N ARG A 81 -5.90 -4.25 -8.44
CA ARG A 81 -7.33 -4.48 -8.51
C ARG A 81 -7.87 -4.49 -7.10
N LEU A 82 -8.73 -3.54 -6.76
CA LEU A 82 -9.27 -3.34 -5.43
C LEU A 82 -10.78 -3.54 -5.43
N GLU A 83 -11.27 -4.43 -4.58
CA GLU A 83 -12.69 -4.60 -4.28
C GLU A 83 -13.00 -3.84 -2.98
N VAL A 84 -14.01 -3.00 -3.01
CA VAL A 84 -14.36 -2.10 -1.91
C VAL A 84 -15.74 -2.46 -1.37
N SER A 85 -15.90 -2.43 -0.06
CA SER A 85 -17.20 -2.53 0.61
C SER A 85 -17.33 -1.41 1.61
N GLY A 86 -18.31 -0.53 1.42
CA GLY A 86 -18.45 0.67 2.22
C GLY A 86 -17.21 1.56 2.10
N LYS A 87 -16.46 1.73 3.20
CA LYS A 87 -15.26 2.57 3.27
C LYS A 87 -13.95 1.78 3.36
N ILE A 88 -13.99 0.47 3.15
CA ILE A 88 -12.82 -0.40 3.26
C ILE A 88 -12.52 -1.12 1.94
N VAL A 89 -11.25 -1.36 1.68
CA VAL A 89 -10.82 -2.32 0.67
C VAL A 89 -10.91 -3.70 1.31
N VAL A 90 -11.83 -4.53 0.83
CA VAL A 90 -12.01 -5.90 1.36
C VAL A 90 -11.08 -6.90 0.71
N LYS A 91 -10.69 -6.64 -0.54
CA LYS A 91 -9.75 -7.45 -1.28
C LYS A 91 -8.92 -6.59 -2.23
N GLY A 92 -7.64 -6.85 -2.31
CA GLY A 92 -6.73 -6.17 -3.23
C GLY A 92 -5.75 -7.16 -3.84
N THR A 93 -5.63 -7.16 -5.16
CA THR A 93 -4.58 -7.92 -5.88
C THR A 93 -3.60 -6.92 -6.46
N LEU A 94 -2.34 -7.05 -6.09
CA LEU A 94 -1.23 -6.19 -6.52
C LEU A 94 -0.26 -7.03 -7.33
N THR A 95 0.15 -6.53 -8.49
CA THR A 95 1.07 -7.27 -9.38
C THR A 95 2.14 -6.38 -9.96
N GLY A 96 3.26 -6.99 -10.30
CA GLY A 96 4.49 -6.37 -10.79
C GLY A 96 5.54 -6.25 -9.68
N PRO A 97 6.68 -5.65 -9.93
CA PRO A 97 7.62 -5.35 -8.86
C PRO A 97 6.93 -4.49 -7.82
N LEU A 98 6.72 -5.06 -6.64
CA LEU A 98 6.09 -4.37 -5.52
C LEU A 98 7.15 -3.85 -4.57
N LYS A 99 6.93 -2.63 -4.07
CA LYS A 99 7.61 -2.12 -2.89
C LYS A 99 6.56 -1.77 -1.86
N ILE A 100 6.66 -2.38 -0.70
CA ILE A 100 5.76 -2.20 0.43
C ILE A 100 6.58 -1.57 1.55
N VAL A 101 6.14 -0.42 2.06
CA VAL A 101 6.73 0.21 3.23
C VAL A 101 5.70 0.18 4.35
N VAL A 102 6.01 -0.56 5.40
CA VAL A 102 5.19 -0.64 6.61
C VAL A 102 5.73 0.37 7.61
N LYS A 103 4.85 1.20 8.13
CA LYS A 103 5.20 2.29 9.05
C LYS A 103 4.73 1.93 10.45
N ALA A 104 5.66 1.95 11.40
CA ALA A 104 5.38 1.76 12.81
C ALA A 104 6.33 2.65 13.61
N ASP A 105 5.79 3.62 14.34
CA ASP A 105 6.50 4.57 15.20
C ASP A 105 7.91 4.97 14.69
N ASP A 106 8.95 4.43 15.32
CA ASP A 106 10.36 4.66 15.02
C ASP A 106 11.00 3.58 14.12
N GLN A 107 10.19 2.66 13.59
CA GLN A 107 10.64 1.54 12.75
C GLN A 107 10.08 1.67 11.34
N THR A 108 10.87 1.24 10.37
CA THR A 108 10.46 1.18 8.97
C THR A 108 10.84 -0.16 8.37
N ASP A 109 9.84 -0.86 7.89
CA ASP A 109 10.00 -2.12 7.18
C ASP A 109 9.77 -1.89 5.68
N THR A 110 10.76 -2.21 4.87
CA THR A 110 10.66 -2.16 3.42
C THR A 110 10.69 -3.57 2.86
N ILE A 111 9.64 -3.94 2.16
CA ILE A 111 9.49 -5.28 1.58
C ILE A 111 9.36 -5.13 0.06
N THR A 112 10.10 -5.95 -0.68
CA THR A 112 9.98 -6.07 -2.13
C THR A 112 9.59 -7.50 -2.49
N CYS A 113 8.65 -7.65 -3.42
CA CYS A 113 8.16 -8.95 -3.90
C CYS A 113 7.57 -8.85 -5.31
N ALA A 114 7.19 -9.99 -5.90
CA ALA A 114 6.61 -10.02 -7.24
C ALA A 114 5.12 -9.68 -7.28
N GLY A 115 4.40 -9.97 -6.21
CA GLY A 115 2.96 -9.73 -6.10
C GLY A 115 2.46 -9.83 -4.67
N ALA A 116 1.25 -9.33 -4.41
CA ALA A 116 0.61 -9.47 -3.11
C ALA A 116 -0.92 -9.52 -3.21
N LEU A 117 -1.53 -10.21 -2.27
CA LEU A 117 -2.96 -10.25 -2.05
C LEU A 117 -3.29 -9.60 -0.71
N TYR A 118 -4.01 -8.51 -0.74
CA TYR A 118 -4.55 -7.82 0.44
C TYR A 118 -5.94 -8.32 0.75
N THR A 119 -6.26 -8.56 2.02
CA THR A 119 -7.60 -8.90 2.51
C THR A 119 -7.90 -8.21 3.84
N GLN A 120 -9.14 -7.74 4.00
CA GLN A 120 -9.67 -7.21 5.26
C GLN A 120 -11.17 -7.45 5.31
N THR A 121 -11.68 -8.08 6.37
CA THR A 121 -13.10 -8.46 6.46
C THR A 121 -14.00 -7.29 6.85
N ASP A 122 -13.56 -6.45 7.76
CA ASP A 122 -14.27 -5.24 8.18
C ASP A 122 -13.29 -4.15 8.67
N ALA A 123 -13.81 -2.96 9.01
CA ALA A 123 -12.99 -1.81 9.37
C ALA A 123 -12.22 -1.97 10.69
N LYS A 124 -12.63 -2.88 11.56
CA LYS A 124 -12.00 -3.15 12.86
C LYS A 124 -11.13 -4.41 12.84
N ALA A 125 -11.29 -5.25 11.80
CA ALA A 125 -10.47 -6.43 11.63
C ALA A 125 -9.05 -6.08 11.20
N ASP A 126 -8.12 -6.94 11.57
CA ASP A 126 -6.77 -6.90 11.03
C ASP A 126 -6.80 -7.06 9.51
N ALA A 127 -5.88 -6.38 8.83
CA ALA A 127 -5.70 -6.58 7.40
C ALA A 127 -4.51 -7.50 7.17
N GLU A 128 -4.66 -8.45 6.25
CA GLU A 128 -3.61 -9.37 5.86
C GLU A 128 -3.10 -9.07 4.46
N ILE A 129 -1.79 -9.19 4.26
CA ILE A 129 -1.14 -9.09 2.96
C ILE A 129 -0.31 -10.34 2.76
N LEU A 130 -0.75 -11.21 1.86
CA LEU A 130 0.01 -12.38 1.45
C LEU A 130 0.97 -11.99 0.34
N LEU A 131 2.27 -12.26 0.54
CA LEU A 131 3.36 -11.93 -0.37
C LEU A 131 3.65 -13.13 -1.28
N HIS A 132 3.92 -12.86 -2.56
CA HIS A 132 4.19 -13.90 -3.55
C HIS A 132 5.53 -13.68 -4.26
N GLY A 133 6.21 -14.79 -4.54
CA GLY A 133 7.53 -14.83 -5.20
C GLY A 133 8.66 -14.54 -4.22
N ASP A 134 9.80 -14.16 -4.77
CA ASP A 134 10.97 -13.82 -3.97
C ASP A 134 10.68 -12.56 -3.15
N VAL A 135 10.82 -12.68 -1.84
CA VAL A 135 10.58 -11.60 -0.89
C VAL A 135 11.90 -11.19 -0.27
N ARG A 136 12.21 -9.90 -0.39
CA ARG A 136 13.28 -9.27 0.36
C ARG A 136 12.67 -8.28 1.35
N TRP A 137 12.96 -8.47 2.62
CA TRP A 137 12.55 -7.58 3.70
C TRP A 137 13.77 -6.91 4.31
N VAL A 138 13.74 -5.59 4.36
CA VAL A 138 14.75 -4.74 4.99
C VAL A 138 14.11 -4.04 6.17
N HIS A 139 14.59 -4.33 7.37
CA HIS A 139 14.15 -3.73 8.63
C HIS A 139 15.14 -2.68 9.08
N LEU A 140 14.64 -1.48 9.38
CA LEU A 140 15.41 -0.39 9.99
C LEU A 140 14.87 -0.13 11.39
N SER A 141 15.73 -0.27 12.39
CA SER A 141 15.40 -0.08 13.80
C SER A 141 16.55 0.61 14.51
N PRO A 142 16.29 1.47 15.50
CA PRO A 142 17.33 2.09 16.31
C PRO A 142 18.16 1.08 17.12
N ASN A 143 17.68 -0.17 17.26
CA ASN A 143 18.33 -1.24 18.01
C ASN A 143 19.32 -2.09 17.19
N VAL A 144 19.39 -1.85 15.89
CA VAL A 144 20.27 -2.58 14.96
C VAL A 144 21.22 -1.59 14.29
N ASP A 145 22.48 -1.97 14.12
CA ASP A 145 23.47 -1.16 13.41
C ASP A 145 23.36 -1.46 11.91
N GLY A 146 22.73 -0.52 11.19
CA GLY A 146 22.38 -0.69 9.78
C GLY A 146 21.12 -1.51 9.55
N PRO A 147 20.80 -1.83 8.29
CA PRO A 147 19.61 -2.60 7.94
C PRO A 147 19.77 -4.07 8.30
N ALA A 148 18.75 -4.64 8.95
CA ALA A 148 18.57 -6.09 9.02
C ALA A 148 17.88 -6.55 7.74
N GLU A 149 18.42 -7.56 7.07
CA GLU A 149 17.90 -8.06 5.82
C GLU A 149 17.46 -9.51 5.93
N LEU A 150 16.25 -9.80 5.47
CA LEU A 150 15.70 -11.14 5.34
C LEU A 150 15.29 -11.38 3.90
N ASN A 151 15.67 -12.54 3.38
CA ASN A 151 15.28 -13.00 2.06
C ASN A 151 14.51 -14.31 2.20
N GLY A 152 13.38 -14.45 1.51
CA GLY A 152 12.54 -15.63 1.59
C GLY A 152 11.69 -15.82 0.36
N ASN A 153 10.94 -16.92 0.32
CA ASN A 153 9.97 -17.18 -0.73
C ASN A 153 8.56 -17.10 -0.15
N GLY A 154 7.82 -16.07 -0.52
CA GLY A 154 6.52 -15.75 0.04
C GLY A 154 6.59 -15.22 1.48
N GLY A 155 5.44 -14.82 2.00
CA GLY A 155 5.31 -14.32 3.36
C GLY A 155 3.95 -13.70 3.62
N LYS A 156 3.78 -13.17 4.83
CA LYS A 156 2.56 -12.52 5.27
C LYS A 156 2.87 -11.30 6.11
N ILE A 157 2.12 -10.22 5.89
CA ILE A 157 2.09 -9.05 6.74
C ILE A 157 0.70 -8.97 7.35
N VAL A 158 0.61 -8.85 8.67
CA VAL A 158 -0.65 -8.58 9.38
C VAL A 158 -0.60 -7.16 9.92
N LEU A 159 -1.45 -6.29 9.38
CA LEU A 159 -1.65 -4.93 9.88
C LEU A 159 -2.70 -4.97 10.96
N ARG A 160 -2.27 -4.93 12.20
CA ARG A 160 -3.16 -5.04 13.35
C ARG A 160 -3.99 -3.78 13.54
N SER A 161 -5.24 -3.98 13.91
CA SER A 161 -6.10 -2.88 14.34
C SER A 161 -5.72 -2.47 15.77
N GLY A 162 -5.56 -1.17 16.02
CA GLY A 162 -5.16 -0.65 17.34
C GLY A 162 -3.69 -0.24 17.43
N THR A 163 -3.13 -0.31 18.64
CA THR A 163 -1.78 0.16 18.96
C THR A 163 -0.68 -0.88 18.77
N ALA A 164 -1.04 -2.14 18.52
CA ALA A 164 -0.05 -3.18 18.26
C ALA A 164 0.60 -2.96 16.88
N GLY A 165 1.91 -3.01 16.82
CA GLY A 165 2.66 -2.92 15.57
C GLY A 165 2.32 -4.06 14.58
N PRO A 166 2.71 -3.91 13.31
CA PRO A 166 2.52 -4.94 12.29
C PRO A 166 3.28 -6.22 12.67
N LEU A 167 2.73 -7.36 12.26
CA LEU A 167 3.44 -8.65 12.30
C LEU A 167 3.87 -8.99 10.87
N ILE A 168 5.15 -9.29 10.67
CA ILE A 168 5.70 -9.70 9.38
C ILE A 168 6.27 -11.11 9.56
N GLU A 169 5.79 -12.03 8.73
CA GLU A 169 6.24 -13.42 8.67
C GLU A 169 6.75 -13.69 7.27
N LEU A 170 7.94 -14.23 7.14
CA LEU A 170 8.45 -14.77 5.89
C LEU A 170 8.31 -16.29 5.89
N GLY A 171 8.18 -16.86 4.70
CA GLY A 171 8.28 -18.30 4.50
C GLY A 171 9.70 -18.80 4.81
N SER A 172 10.20 -19.77 4.05
CA SER A 172 11.59 -20.20 4.16
C SER A 172 12.54 -19.11 3.70
N GLY A 173 13.61 -18.84 4.47
CA GLY A 173 14.52 -17.75 4.09
C GLY A 173 15.81 -17.69 4.91
N SER A 174 16.63 -16.70 4.59
CA SER A 174 17.89 -16.37 5.26
C SER A 174 17.78 -15.02 5.98
N PHE A 175 18.52 -14.87 7.06
CA PHE A 175 18.53 -13.68 7.88
C PHE A 175 19.97 -13.14 8.03
N THR A 176 20.11 -11.84 7.88
CA THR A 176 21.37 -11.12 8.16
C THR A 176 21.05 -9.86 8.96
N ALA A 177 21.65 -9.72 10.14
CA ALA A 177 21.57 -8.51 10.94
C ALA A 177 22.88 -8.30 11.73
N THR A 178 23.30 -7.06 11.85
CA THR A 178 24.43 -6.68 12.71
C THR A 178 23.87 -5.99 13.95
N PRO A 179 23.95 -6.59 15.14
CA PRO A 179 23.51 -5.95 16.36
C PRO A 179 24.33 -4.68 16.63
N LYS A 180 23.65 -3.63 17.08
CA LYS A 180 24.33 -2.41 17.50
C LYS A 180 25.18 -2.70 18.75
N PRO A 181 26.46 -2.33 18.75
CA PRO A 181 27.29 -2.53 19.94
C PRO A 181 26.66 -1.78 21.13
N PRO A 182 26.67 -2.37 22.35
CA PRO A 182 26.14 -1.71 23.52
C PRO A 182 26.81 -0.35 23.71
N LYS A 183 26.00 0.68 23.92
CA LYS A 183 26.49 2.03 24.17
C LYS A 183 27.45 1.96 25.38
N ALA A 184 28.71 2.33 25.19
CA ALA A 184 29.66 2.32 26.27
C ALA A 184 29.09 3.05 27.48
N ALA A 185 29.10 2.41 28.64
CA ALA A 185 28.65 3.04 29.86
C ALA A 185 29.46 4.33 30.07
N PRO A 186 28.82 5.45 30.46
CA PRO A 186 29.53 6.69 30.71
C PRO A 186 30.62 6.39 31.74
N GLY A 187 31.90 6.52 31.33
CA GLY A 187 33.05 6.23 32.17
C GLY A 187 32.91 7.03 33.46
N LYS A 188 32.93 6.35 34.61
CA LYS A 188 33.12 7.01 35.89
C LYS A 188 34.45 7.77 35.76
N LYS A 189 34.40 9.11 35.74
CA LYS A 189 35.59 9.90 35.90
C LYS A 189 36.22 9.58 37.25
N PRO A 190 37.54 9.40 37.32
CA PRO A 190 38.26 9.20 38.59
C PRO A 190 38.12 10.39 39.52
#